data_349b63c9e8d1a17b9c7642fd8bab1b1d
#
_entry.id   349b63c9e8d1a17b9c7642fd8bab1b1d
#
_cell.length_a   1.000
_cell.length_b   1.000
_cell.length_c   1.000
_cell.angle_alpha   90.00
_cell.angle_beta   90.00
_cell.angle_gamma   90.00
#
_symmetry.space_group_name_H-M   'P 1'
#
loop_
_entity.id
_entity.type
_entity.pdbx_description
1 polymer ?
#
loop_
_entity_poly.entity_id
_entity_poly.type
_entity_poly.pdbx_seq_one_letter_code
_entity_poly.pdbx_strand_id
1 'polypeptide(L)'
;MLHSRSYLHPFPARMAPSIALEEIERFNAGSIVVDPMVGSGTVAMTAVAAGHQFYGFDLDPLATLIALVSTSRLDHDRVRSLSEKIIQLARSNLASPADLPWVKAEDETHKFIEFWFADKQRQALSSIAIELDRFNQNEPSKEVDALKVALSRIIVTKESKASLARDTSHSRPHRVATTSDYDVFKGFGQSVTQILQRHSKLRIVGDATIERGDARKIGSIGDGFCDAIVSSPPYLNAIDYLRGHKLSLVWLGFTIPQIRQLRSMSVGAERATTESAEKVSKVLAGFGDISNLAPRQKAMISRYAIDLHRLSKEAERILRPNGTALYVMGNSCLKSVYVDNASALTNAAELAGLTLLGRSEREIPLGSRYLPTPKGNNALASRMRKEIVLKFQKVA
;
A
#
# COMPACT_ATOMS: atom_id res chain seq x y z
N MET A 1 -12.33 -17.65 -6.03
CA MET A 1 -12.69 -16.32 -5.45
C MET A 1 -11.77 -16.01 -4.29
N LEU A 2 -11.11 -14.85 -4.30
CA LEU A 2 -10.32 -14.35 -3.17
C LEU A 2 -11.30 -13.96 -2.04
N HIS A 3 -11.40 -14.78 -1.02
CA HIS A 3 -12.19 -14.48 0.17
C HIS A 3 -11.36 -13.55 1.08
N SER A 4 -11.99 -12.67 1.86
CA SER A 4 -11.33 -11.75 2.81
C SER A 4 -10.35 -12.44 3.79
N ARG A 5 -10.44 -13.75 3.93
CA ARG A 5 -9.57 -14.61 4.75
C ARG A 5 -8.24 -15.00 4.07
N SER A 6 -8.05 -14.69 2.78
CA SER A 6 -6.85 -15.09 2.03
C SER A 6 -5.70 -14.08 2.10
N TYR A 7 -5.94 -12.87 2.61
CA TYR A 7 -4.87 -11.86 2.70
C TYR A 7 -3.84 -12.20 3.77
N LEU A 8 -2.57 -12.09 3.41
CA LEU A 8 -1.46 -12.43 4.29
C LEU A 8 -1.27 -11.42 5.43
N HIS A 9 -1.62 -10.16 5.23
CA HIS A 9 -1.36 -9.06 6.17
C HIS A 9 -2.60 -8.15 6.34
N PRO A 10 -2.84 -7.58 7.52
CA PRO A 10 -3.93 -6.61 7.75
C PRO A 10 -3.56 -5.25 7.13
N PHE A 11 -3.78 -5.09 5.83
CA PHE A 11 -3.58 -3.85 5.10
C PHE A 11 -4.91 -3.12 4.96
N PRO A 12 -5.00 -1.80 5.29
CA PRO A 12 -6.23 -1.05 5.13
C PRO A 12 -6.48 -0.69 3.66
N ALA A 13 -7.73 -0.33 3.33
CA ALA A 13 -8.18 0.17 2.03
C ALA A 13 -7.63 -0.63 0.81
N ARG A 14 -8.33 -1.68 0.46
CA ARG A 14 -8.03 -2.52 -0.71
C ARG A 14 -9.08 -2.32 -1.77
N MET A 15 -8.68 -2.37 -3.04
CA MET A 15 -9.62 -2.55 -4.13
C MET A 15 -10.50 -3.79 -3.86
N ALA A 16 -11.78 -3.71 -4.19
CA ALA A 16 -12.65 -4.88 -4.09
C ALA A 16 -12.17 -5.95 -5.08
N PRO A 17 -11.92 -7.20 -4.64
CA PRO A 17 -11.40 -8.24 -5.52
C PRO A 17 -12.27 -8.52 -6.74
N SER A 18 -13.60 -8.33 -6.63
CA SER A 18 -14.53 -8.52 -7.74
C SER A 18 -14.27 -7.56 -8.90
N ILE A 19 -13.89 -6.31 -8.63
CA ILE A 19 -13.58 -5.33 -9.69
C ILE A 19 -12.33 -5.78 -10.47
N ALA A 20 -11.27 -6.14 -9.75
CA ALA A 20 -10.05 -6.65 -10.36
C ALA A 20 -10.31 -7.92 -11.17
N LEU A 21 -11.11 -8.86 -10.62
CA LEU A 21 -11.45 -10.12 -11.29
C LEU A 21 -12.23 -9.89 -12.58
N GLU A 22 -13.30 -9.09 -12.52
CA GLU A 22 -14.16 -8.79 -13.67
C GLU A 22 -13.39 -8.15 -14.84
N GLU A 23 -12.39 -7.31 -14.53
CA GLU A 23 -11.57 -6.70 -15.59
C GLU A 23 -10.49 -7.65 -16.10
N ILE A 24 -9.82 -8.38 -15.21
CA ILE A 24 -8.72 -9.29 -15.56
C ILE A 24 -9.23 -10.49 -16.40
N GLU A 25 -10.43 -10.99 -16.13
CA GLU A 25 -11.04 -12.08 -16.92
C GLU A 25 -11.34 -11.68 -18.38
N ARG A 26 -11.31 -10.39 -18.71
CA ARG A 26 -11.52 -9.90 -20.09
C ARG A 26 -10.25 -9.90 -20.93
N PHE A 27 -9.07 -10.04 -20.29
CA PHE A 27 -7.80 -10.01 -21.00
C PHE A 27 -7.45 -11.37 -21.61
N ASN A 28 -6.74 -11.34 -22.71
CA ASN A 28 -6.19 -12.54 -23.33
C ASN A 28 -5.20 -13.24 -22.38
N ALA A 29 -5.11 -14.55 -22.46
CA ALA A 29 -4.15 -15.31 -21.65
C ALA A 29 -2.71 -14.80 -21.88
N GLY A 30 -1.95 -14.65 -20.80
CA GLY A 30 -0.57 -14.17 -20.85
C GLY A 30 -0.41 -12.65 -21.02
N SER A 31 -1.51 -11.87 -20.96
CA SER A 31 -1.43 -10.40 -21.00
C SER A 31 -0.53 -9.83 -19.91
N ILE A 32 0.11 -8.69 -20.20
CA ILE A 32 0.91 -7.92 -19.24
C ILE A 32 0.02 -6.91 -18.55
N VAL A 33 -0.19 -7.09 -17.24
CA VAL A 33 -1.00 -6.21 -16.38
C VAL A 33 -0.09 -5.43 -15.44
N VAL A 34 -0.30 -4.12 -15.34
CA VAL A 34 0.45 -3.23 -14.44
C VAL A 34 -0.47 -2.62 -13.39
N ASP A 35 -0.01 -2.58 -12.14
CA ASP A 35 -0.59 -1.74 -11.08
C ASP A 35 0.48 -0.80 -10.53
N PRO A 36 0.46 0.49 -10.89
CA PRO A 36 1.44 1.45 -10.44
C PRO A 36 1.34 1.85 -8.95
N MET A 37 0.30 1.38 -8.26
CA MET A 37 0.05 1.60 -6.82
C MET A 37 -0.49 0.33 -6.18
N VAL A 38 0.34 -0.74 -6.24
CA VAL A 38 -0.04 -2.13 -5.97
C VAL A 38 -0.58 -2.38 -4.56
N GLY A 39 -0.25 -1.54 -3.60
CA GLY A 39 -0.65 -1.69 -2.20
C GLY A 39 -0.34 -3.11 -1.69
N SER A 40 -1.31 -3.78 -1.10
CA SER A 40 -1.15 -5.16 -0.62
C SER A 40 -1.31 -6.25 -1.68
N GLY A 41 -1.42 -5.87 -2.97
CA GLY A 41 -1.39 -6.82 -4.09
C GLY A 41 -2.73 -7.47 -4.44
N THR A 42 -3.88 -6.81 -4.25
CA THR A 42 -5.18 -7.38 -4.65
C THR A 42 -5.25 -7.65 -6.15
N VAL A 43 -4.86 -6.67 -6.98
CA VAL A 43 -4.78 -6.82 -8.45
C VAL A 43 -3.72 -7.86 -8.81
N ALA A 44 -2.54 -7.79 -8.19
CA ALA A 44 -1.45 -8.72 -8.40
C ALA A 44 -1.86 -10.19 -8.20
N MET A 45 -2.47 -10.49 -7.04
CA MET A 45 -2.97 -11.85 -6.74
C MET A 45 -4.01 -12.33 -7.76
N THR A 46 -4.87 -11.42 -8.22
CA THR A 46 -5.92 -11.76 -9.20
C THR A 46 -5.32 -12.04 -10.58
N ALA A 47 -4.39 -11.20 -11.05
CA ALA A 47 -3.71 -11.36 -12.34
C ALA A 47 -2.85 -12.63 -12.38
N VAL A 48 -2.07 -12.87 -11.33
CA VAL A 48 -1.24 -14.09 -11.21
C VAL A 48 -2.10 -15.35 -11.13
N ALA A 49 -3.25 -15.31 -10.42
CA ALA A 49 -4.18 -16.44 -10.36
C ALA A 49 -4.82 -16.75 -11.71
N ALA A 50 -5.00 -15.75 -12.58
CA ALA A 50 -5.50 -15.89 -13.94
C ALA A 50 -4.41 -16.30 -14.96
N GLY A 51 -3.13 -16.34 -14.57
CA GLY A 51 -2.01 -16.74 -15.43
C GLY A 51 -1.42 -15.61 -16.25
N HIS A 52 -1.63 -14.36 -15.85
CA HIS A 52 -1.03 -13.19 -16.49
C HIS A 52 0.38 -12.89 -15.95
N GLN A 53 1.14 -12.11 -16.73
CA GLN A 53 2.36 -11.45 -16.26
C GLN A 53 1.96 -10.14 -15.56
N PHE A 54 2.43 -9.95 -14.35
CA PHE A 54 2.05 -8.80 -13.54
C PHE A 54 3.27 -7.97 -13.13
N TYR A 55 3.15 -6.64 -13.22
CA TYR A 55 4.14 -5.69 -12.72
C TYR A 55 3.46 -4.74 -11.74
N GLY A 56 3.99 -4.67 -10.52
CA GLY A 56 3.43 -3.86 -9.45
C GLY A 56 4.44 -2.90 -8.84
N PHE A 57 4.01 -1.67 -8.59
CA PHE A 57 4.85 -0.62 -8.00
C PHE A 57 4.16 0.01 -6.80
N ASP A 58 4.92 0.40 -5.81
CA ASP A 58 4.45 1.22 -4.69
C ASP A 58 5.63 1.96 -4.04
N LEU A 59 5.37 3.13 -3.47
CA LEU A 59 6.35 3.87 -2.66
C LEU A 59 6.53 3.26 -1.26
N ASP A 60 5.48 2.60 -0.73
CA ASP A 60 5.49 1.99 0.59
C ASP A 60 6.22 0.65 0.58
N PRO A 61 7.38 0.53 1.26
CA PRO A 61 8.16 -0.71 1.29
C PRO A 61 7.40 -1.90 1.89
N LEU A 62 6.47 -1.65 2.82
CA LEU A 62 5.67 -2.73 3.39
C LEU A 62 4.59 -3.21 2.41
N ALA A 63 4.03 -2.30 1.61
CA ALA A 63 3.08 -2.67 0.56
C ALA A 63 3.74 -3.58 -0.48
N THR A 64 4.88 -3.17 -1.03
CA THR A 64 5.62 -3.99 -2.01
C THR A 64 6.04 -5.34 -1.43
N LEU A 65 6.49 -5.39 -0.19
CA LEU A 65 6.86 -6.63 0.49
C LEU A 65 5.67 -7.60 0.63
N ILE A 66 4.49 -7.08 1.02
CA ILE A 66 3.27 -7.88 1.14
C ILE A 66 2.81 -8.39 -0.23
N ALA A 67 2.81 -7.54 -1.25
CA ALA A 67 2.43 -7.92 -2.61
C ALA A 67 3.37 -8.98 -3.18
N LEU A 68 4.69 -8.81 -3.01
CA LEU A 68 5.72 -9.78 -3.42
C LEU A 68 5.47 -11.15 -2.81
N VAL A 69 5.31 -11.22 -1.48
CA VAL A 69 5.08 -12.49 -0.78
C VAL A 69 3.74 -13.12 -1.19
N SER A 70 2.71 -12.31 -1.43
CA SER A 70 1.38 -12.78 -1.84
C SER A 70 1.34 -13.36 -3.26
N THR A 71 2.32 -13.06 -4.09
CA THR A 71 2.40 -13.52 -5.49
C THR A 71 3.55 -14.47 -5.75
N SER A 72 4.39 -14.74 -4.74
CA SER A 72 5.56 -15.63 -4.86
C SER A 72 5.20 -17.09 -4.56
N ARG A 73 5.80 -18.02 -5.28
CA ARG A 73 5.82 -19.43 -4.88
C ARG A 73 6.82 -19.60 -3.74
N LEU A 74 6.34 -20.00 -2.55
CA LEU A 74 7.16 -20.19 -1.35
C LEU A 74 7.39 -21.68 -1.06
N ASP A 75 8.61 -22.04 -0.65
CA ASP A 75 8.88 -23.28 0.04
C ASP A 75 8.46 -23.16 1.51
N HIS A 76 7.31 -23.74 1.86
CA HIS A 76 6.73 -23.65 3.20
C HIS A 76 7.58 -24.32 4.28
N ASP A 77 8.28 -25.41 3.94
CA ASP A 77 9.12 -26.12 4.92
C ASP A 77 10.39 -25.33 5.19
N ARG A 78 10.96 -24.69 4.16
CA ARG A 78 12.07 -23.74 4.32
C ARG A 78 11.66 -22.52 5.16
N VAL A 79 10.47 -21.95 4.95
CA VAL A 79 9.96 -20.82 5.81
C VAL A 79 9.88 -21.26 7.27
N ARG A 80 9.36 -22.48 7.56
CA ARG A 80 9.29 -23.00 8.94
C ARG A 80 10.67 -23.16 9.53
N SER A 81 11.57 -23.87 8.84
CA SER A 81 12.94 -24.13 9.30
C SER A 81 13.70 -22.81 9.56
N LEU A 82 13.63 -21.83 8.65
CA LEU A 82 14.23 -20.51 8.84
C LEU A 82 13.63 -19.78 10.04
N SER A 83 12.30 -19.83 10.23
CA SER A 83 11.63 -19.22 11.38
C SER A 83 12.13 -19.80 12.71
N GLU A 84 12.23 -21.12 12.82
CA GLU A 84 12.73 -21.82 14.01
C GLU A 84 14.18 -21.43 14.30
N LYS A 85 15.04 -21.44 13.27
CA LYS A 85 16.45 -21.04 13.38
C LYS A 85 16.60 -19.59 13.82
N ILE A 86 15.82 -18.66 13.23
CA ILE A 86 15.83 -17.23 13.61
C ILE A 86 15.39 -17.06 15.06
N ILE A 87 14.31 -17.72 15.48
CA ILE A 87 13.83 -17.66 16.87
C ILE A 87 14.90 -18.20 17.83
N GLN A 88 15.54 -19.32 17.50
CA GLN A 88 16.61 -19.91 18.33
C GLN A 88 17.78 -18.95 18.47
N LEU A 89 18.31 -18.42 17.35
CA LEU A 89 19.43 -17.48 17.34
C LEU A 89 19.11 -16.19 18.08
N ALA A 90 17.92 -15.63 17.85
CA ALA A 90 17.46 -14.40 18.48
C ALA A 90 17.26 -14.54 20.01
N ARG A 91 16.87 -15.73 20.48
CA ARG A 91 16.77 -16.02 21.93
C ARG A 91 18.16 -16.18 22.57
N SER A 92 19.13 -16.75 21.86
CA SER A 92 20.50 -16.93 22.34
C SER A 92 21.31 -15.64 22.33
N ASN A 93 20.97 -14.71 21.45
CA ASN A 93 21.68 -13.44 21.21
C ASN A 93 20.72 -12.27 21.40
N LEU A 94 20.34 -11.99 22.65
CA LEU A 94 19.45 -10.86 22.93
C LEU A 94 20.13 -9.54 22.59
N ALA A 95 19.43 -8.69 21.84
CA ALA A 95 19.92 -7.42 21.33
C ALA A 95 19.02 -6.27 21.76
N SER A 96 19.54 -5.07 21.75
CA SER A 96 18.83 -3.83 21.99
C SER A 96 18.58 -3.04 20.69
N PRO A 97 17.72 -2.03 20.66
CA PRO A 97 17.56 -1.16 19.49
C PRO A 97 18.89 -0.50 19.03
N ALA A 98 19.81 -0.22 19.94
CA ALA A 98 21.11 0.37 19.62
C ALA A 98 22.03 -0.58 18.84
N ASP A 99 21.74 -1.88 18.85
CA ASP A 99 22.51 -2.89 18.12
C ASP A 99 22.02 -3.04 16.67
N LEU A 100 20.87 -2.45 16.32
CA LEU A 100 20.34 -2.46 14.95
C LEU A 100 21.23 -1.59 14.04
N PRO A 101 21.79 -2.14 12.93
CA PRO A 101 22.75 -1.39 12.09
C PRO A 101 22.24 -0.05 11.60
N TRP A 102 20.93 0.04 11.31
CA TRP A 102 20.28 1.25 10.79
C TRP A 102 19.82 2.24 11.88
N VAL A 103 19.83 1.83 13.16
CA VAL A 103 19.43 2.69 14.30
C VAL A 103 20.64 3.21 15.06
N LYS A 104 21.78 2.52 15.01
CA LYS A 104 22.99 2.78 15.82
C LYS A 104 23.45 4.24 15.86
N ALA A 105 23.21 5.01 14.79
CA ALA A 105 23.62 6.43 14.68
C ALA A 105 22.40 7.37 14.44
N GLU A 106 21.17 6.89 14.74
CA GLU A 106 19.94 7.62 14.41
C GLU A 106 19.01 7.77 15.63
N ASP A 107 19.21 8.87 16.36
CA ASP A 107 18.51 9.17 17.62
C ASP A 107 16.99 9.25 17.49
N GLU A 108 16.46 9.74 16.38
CA GLU A 108 15.01 9.92 16.21
C GLU A 108 14.31 8.56 16.14
N THR A 109 14.89 7.60 15.42
CA THR A 109 14.34 6.24 15.33
C THR A 109 14.46 5.51 16.66
N HIS A 110 15.57 5.70 17.40
CA HIS A 110 15.74 5.13 18.72
C HIS A 110 14.65 5.62 19.69
N LYS A 111 14.44 6.94 19.81
CA LYS A 111 13.37 7.54 20.62
C LYS A 111 11.98 7.11 20.19
N PHE A 112 11.75 6.95 18.87
CA PHE A 112 10.50 6.43 18.34
C PHE A 112 10.23 4.99 18.81
N ILE A 113 11.23 4.12 18.75
CA ILE A 113 11.14 2.73 19.22
C ILE A 113 10.86 2.71 20.73
N GLU A 114 11.57 3.49 21.52
CA GLU A 114 11.35 3.58 22.97
C GLU A 114 9.93 4.03 23.32
N PHE A 115 9.38 4.97 22.57
CA PHE A 115 8.03 5.47 22.82
C PHE A 115 6.95 4.43 22.50
N TRP A 116 7.11 3.66 21.42
CA TRP A 116 6.06 2.79 20.91
C TRP A 116 6.14 1.33 21.35
N PHE A 117 7.24 0.90 21.99
CA PHE A 117 7.47 -0.48 22.38
C PHE A 117 8.02 -0.58 23.81
N ALA A 118 7.52 -1.52 24.60
CA ALA A 118 8.03 -1.76 25.94
C ALA A 118 9.37 -2.54 25.90
N ASP A 119 10.15 -2.50 26.98
CA ASP A 119 11.53 -3.01 27.02
C ASP A 119 11.70 -4.45 26.55
N LYS A 120 10.89 -5.37 27.07
CA LYS A 120 10.93 -6.79 26.67
C LYS A 120 10.64 -6.98 25.19
N GLN A 121 9.65 -6.22 24.66
CA GLN A 121 9.31 -6.29 23.23
C GLN A 121 10.41 -5.68 22.36
N ARG A 122 11.02 -4.56 22.79
CA ARG A 122 12.17 -3.95 22.07
C ARG A 122 13.31 -4.93 21.94
N GLN A 123 13.67 -5.60 23.03
CA GLN A 123 14.74 -6.58 23.03
C GLN A 123 14.46 -7.76 22.08
N ALA A 124 13.29 -8.37 22.18
CA ALA A 124 12.91 -9.50 21.33
C ALA A 124 12.77 -9.11 19.86
N LEU A 125 12.19 -7.92 19.55
CA LEU A 125 12.07 -7.41 18.19
C LEU A 125 13.43 -7.07 17.58
N SER A 126 14.36 -6.46 18.36
CA SER A 126 15.74 -6.18 17.91
C SER A 126 16.46 -7.46 17.55
N SER A 127 16.38 -8.48 18.41
CA SER A 127 17.04 -9.76 18.18
C SER A 127 16.51 -10.45 16.92
N ILE A 128 15.19 -10.49 16.70
CA ILE A 128 14.59 -11.05 15.47
C ILE A 128 14.98 -10.21 14.24
N ALA A 129 14.95 -8.88 14.35
CA ALA A 129 15.26 -7.99 13.23
C ALA A 129 16.72 -8.13 12.76
N ILE A 130 17.67 -8.26 13.68
CA ILE A 130 19.09 -8.51 13.37
C ILE A 130 19.27 -9.84 12.64
N GLU A 131 18.63 -10.90 13.11
CA GLU A 131 18.76 -12.20 12.45
C GLU A 131 18.07 -12.19 11.07
N LEU A 132 16.90 -11.56 10.93
CA LEU A 132 16.26 -11.38 9.63
C LEU A 132 17.15 -10.60 8.65
N ASP A 133 17.80 -9.53 9.11
CA ASP A 133 18.73 -8.74 8.29
C ASP A 133 19.95 -9.56 7.89
N ARG A 134 20.53 -10.32 8.82
CA ARG A 134 21.67 -11.23 8.56
C ARG A 134 21.33 -12.28 7.50
N PHE A 135 20.16 -12.93 7.62
CA PHE A 135 19.71 -13.88 6.61
C PHE A 135 19.45 -13.21 5.26
N ASN A 136 18.86 -12.01 5.27
CA ASN A 136 18.62 -11.26 4.06
C ASN A 136 19.90 -10.82 3.33
N GLN A 137 20.96 -10.47 4.06
CA GLN A 137 22.24 -10.09 3.47
C GLN A 137 23.01 -11.30 2.91
N ASN A 138 22.97 -12.43 3.60
CA ASN A 138 23.73 -13.62 3.20
C ASN A 138 23.01 -14.47 2.15
N GLU A 139 21.70 -14.55 2.21
CA GLU A 139 20.86 -15.41 1.36
C GLU A 139 19.47 -14.76 1.15
N PRO A 140 19.40 -13.66 0.36
CA PRO A 140 18.12 -13.02 0.09
C PRO A 140 17.16 -14.00 -0.61
N SER A 141 15.95 -14.15 -0.04
CA SER A 141 14.96 -15.09 -0.58
C SER A 141 13.54 -14.65 -0.24
N LYS A 142 12.57 -15.16 -1.01
CA LYS A 142 11.13 -14.94 -0.79
C LYS A 142 10.67 -15.50 0.55
N GLU A 143 11.35 -16.51 1.05
CA GLU A 143 11.10 -17.12 2.37
C GLU A 143 11.50 -16.15 3.50
N VAL A 144 12.64 -15.48 3.38
CA VAL A 144 13.04 -14.40 4.32
C VAL A 144 12.05 -13.24 4.25
N ASP A 145 11.59 -12.86 3.07
CA ASP A 145 10.58 -11.82 2.91
C ASP A 145 9.23 -12.21 3.56
N ALA A 146 8.82 -13.48 3.46
CA ALA A 146 7.65 -13.98 4.17
C ALA A 146 7.80 -13.86 5.70
N LEU A 147 9.00 -14.06 6.24
CA LEU A 147 9.30 -13.87 7.67
C LEU A 147 9.26 -12.38 8.07
N LYS A 148 9.74 -11.47 7.21
CA LYS A 148 9.58 -10.02 7.43
C LYS A 148 8.10 -9.62 7.47
N VAL A 149 7.26 -10.16 6.58
CA VAL A 149 5.80 -9.96 6.63
C VAL A 149 5.22 -10.51 7.93
N ALA A 150 5.71 -11.67 8.40
CA ALA A 150 5.26 -12.27 9.68
C ALA A 150 5.60 -11.38 10.88
N LEU A 151 6.79 -10.78 10.90
CA LEU A 151 7.18 -9.81 11.93
C LEU A 151 6.27 -8.57 11.89
N SER A 152 6.02 -8.02 10.71
CA SER A 152 5.12 -6.87 10.55
C SER A 152 3.70 -7.16 11.07
N ARG A 153 3.17 -8.36 10.88
CA ARG A 153 1.81 -8.72 11.29
C ARG A 153 1.57 -8.70 12.80
N ILE A 154 2.59 -8.91 13.63
CA ILE A 154 2.45 -8.80 15.08
C ILE A 154 2.51 -7.34 15.57
N ILE A 155 2.87 -6.40 14.69
CA ILE A 155 3.00 -4.98 14.96
C ILE A 155 1.83 -4.19 14.35
N VAL A 156 1.52 -4.44 13.07
CA VAL A 156 0.40 -3.78 12.37
C VAL A 156 -0.88 -4.55 12.64
N THR A 157 -1.62 -4.15 13.66
CA THR A 157 -2.80 -4.84 14.17
C THR A 157 -3.91 -3.87 14.56
N LYS A 158 -5.11 -4.38 14.86
CA LYS A 158 -6.20 -3.62 15.49
C LYS A 158 -5.97 -3.45 16.99
N GLU A 159 -5.49 -4.52 17.64
CA GLU A 159 -5.21 -4.58 19.06
C GLU A 159 -3.72 -4.31 19.32
N SER A 160 -3.38 -3.87 20.52
CA SER A 160 -1.97 -3.83 20.95
C SER A 160 -1.44 -5.26 21.08
N LYS A 161 -0.29 -5.54 20.45
CA LYS A 161 0.44 -6.80 20.53
C LYS A 161 1.91 -6.51 20.83
N ALA A 162 2.78 -6.62 19.81
CA ALA A 162 4.19 -6.31 19.98
C ALA A 162 4.47 -4.82 20.21
N SER A 163 3.57 -3.92 19.82
CA SER A 163 3.64 -2.49 20.12
C SER A 163 2.65 -2.07 21.21
N LEU A 164 2.88 -0.92 21.84
CA LEU A 164 1.97 -0.27 22.80
C LEU A 164 0.81 0.48 22.11
N ALA A 165 0.71 0.36 20.77
CA ALA A 165 -0.27 1.04 19.97
C ALA A 165 -1.47 0.16 19.60
N ARG A 166 -2.64 0.80 19.43
CA ARG A 166 -3.83 0.22 18.78
C ARG A 166 -4.05 0.88 17.42
N ASP A 167 -4.90 0.27 16.60
CA ASP A 167 -5.37 0.76 15.29
C ASP A 167 -4.25 1.05 14.26
N THR A 168 -3.10 0.43 14.43
CA THR A 168 -1.99 0.55 13.47
C THR A 168 -2.39 0.03 12.09
N SER A 169 -3.21 -1.01 12.01
CA SER A 169 -3.77 -1.55 10.76
C SER A 169 -4.77 -0.62 10.07
N HIS A 170 -5.27 0.43 10.75
CA HIS A 170 -6.12 1.47 10.19
C HIS A 170 -5.37 2.80 9.99
N SER A 171 -4.03 2.78 10.06
CA SER A 171 -3.18 3.99 10.00
C SER A 171 -3.53 5.07 11.03
N ARG A 172 -4.04 4.67 12.18
CA ARG A 172 -4.38 5.56 13.30
C ARG A 172 -3.73 5.09 14.60
N PRO A 173 -2.40 4.94 14.62
CA PRO A 173 -1.72 4.48 15.83
C PRO A 173 -1.92 5.48 16.97
N HIS A 174 -2.36 4.99 18.10
CA HIS A 174 -2.39 5.73 19.34
C HIS A 174 -1.93 4.83 20.48
N ARG A 175 -1.07 5.37 21.34
CA ARG A 175 -0.54 4.63 22.48
C ARG A 175 -1.63 4.42 23.53
N VAL A 176 -1.84 3.19 23.93
CA VAL A 176 -2.91 2.80 24.90
C VAL A 176 -2.38 2.13 26.15
N ALA A 177 -1.08 1.82 26.18
CA ALA A 177 -0.43 1.13 27.29
C ALA A 177 0.99 1.67 27.51
N THR A 178 1.56 1.42 28.69
CA THR A 178 2.96 1.72 29.04
C THR A 178 3.81 0.45 29.12
N THR A 179 3.16 -0.71 29.32
CA THR A 179 3.77 -2.03 29.42
C THR A 179 3.05 -3.02 28.52
N SER A 180 3.67 -4.15 28.24
CA SER A 180 3.09 -5.25 27.47
C SER A 180 3.63 -6.59 27.97
N ASP A 181 2.76 -7.58 28.08
CA ASP A 181 3.12 -8.97 28.38
C ASP A 181 3.15 -9.85 27.12
N TYR A 182 3.06 -9.23 25.95
CA TYR A 182 3.05 -9.96 24.67
C TYR A 182 4.40 -10.66 24.43
N ASP A 183 4.35 -12.00 24.28
CA ASP A 183 5.52 -12.79 23.89
C ASP A 183 5.75 -12.66 22.37
N VAL A 184 6.76 -11.86 22.01
CA VAL A 184 7.12 -11.57 20.61
C VAL A 184 7.57 -12.81 19.88
N PHE A 185 8.39 -13.69 20.50
CA PHE A 185 8.89 -14.91 19.86
C PHE A 185 7.75 -15.89 19.54
N LYS A 186 6.88 -16.14 20.52
CA LYS A 186 5.69 -16.96 20.33
C LYS A 186 4.77 -16.37 19.28
N GLY A 187 4.52 -15.06 19.37
CA GLY A 187 3.68 -14.34 18.41
C GLY A 187 4.23 -14.36 16.99
N PHE A 188 5.54 -14.24 16.83
CA PHE A 188 6.20 -14.34 15.53
C PHE A 188 6.01 -15.74 14.91
N GLY A 189 6.27 -16.82 15.65
CA GLY A 189 6.03 -18.18 15.18
C GLY A 189 4.57 -18.46 14.80
N GLN A 190 3.63 -17.97 15.62
CA GLN A 190 2.19 -18.04 15.29
C GLN A 190 1.84 -17.25 14.02
N SER A 191 2.46 -16.09 13.84
CA SER A 191 2.27 -15.27 12.63
C SER A 191 2.78 -15.98 11.38
N VAL A 192 3.94 -16.63 11.44
CA VAL A 192 4.47 -17.47 10.35
C VAL A 192 3.50 -18.58 9.99
N THR A 193 3.01 -19.34 10.98
CA THR A 193 2.01 -20.40 10.75
C THR A 193 0.77 -19.87 10.04
N GLN A 194 0.25 -18.71 10.48
CA GLN A 194 -0.92 -18.09 9.85
C GLN A 194 -0.66 -17.60 8.42
N ILE A 195 0.55 -17.09 8.12
CA ILE A 195 0.94 -16.72 6.76
C ILE A 195 0.92 -17.96 5.86
N LEU A 196 1.59 -19.03 6.27
CA LEU A 196 1.66 -20.26 5.49
C LEU A 196 0.28 -20.87 5.24
N GLN A 197 -0.59 -20.91 6.25
CA GLN A 197 -1.99 -21.37 6.12
C GLN A 197 -2.81 -20.52 5.14
N ARG A 198 -2.55 -19.22 5.06
CA ARG A 198 -3.24 -18.33 4.11
C ARG A 198 -2.63 -18.42 2.72
N HIS A 199 -1.31 -18.48 2.65
CA HIS A 199 -0.55 -18.60 1.41
C HIS A 199 -0.89 -19.90 0.66
N SER A 200 -1.06 -21.03 1.37
CA SER A 200 -1.45 -22.30 0.74
C SER A 200 -2.81 -22.28 0.02
N LYS A 201 -3.61 -21.24 0.25
CA LYS A 201 -4.92 -21.03 -0.41
C LYS A 201 -4.81 -20.09 -1.63
N LEU A 202 -3.65 -19.50 -1.87
CA LEU A 202 -3.42 -18.63 -3.02
C LEU A 202 -3.15 -19.49 -4.26
N ARG A 203 -3.75 -19.10 -5.37
CA ARG A 203 -3.47 -19.70 -6.67
C ARG A 203 -2.40 -18.85 -7.36
N ILE A 204 -1.23 -19.44 -7.60
CA ILE A 204 -0.10 -18.75 -8.24
C ILE A 204 0.22 -19.52 -9.54
N VAL A 205 -0.26 -18.99 -10.67
CA VAL A 205 -0.14 -19.57 -12.02
C VAL A 205 0.82 -18.71 -12.86
N GLY A 206 0.52 -17.44 -13.00
CA GLY A 206 1.37 -16.46 -13.68
C GLY A 206 2.55 -16.01 -12.81
N ASP A 207 3.24 -14.98 -13.26
CA ASP A 207 4.40 -14.42 -12.58
C ASP A 207 4.19 -12.94 -12.24
N ALA A 208 4.81 -12.48 -11.17
CA ALA A 208 4.76 -11.09 -10.74
C ALA A 208 6.16 -10.52 -10.51
N THR A 209 6.39 -9.32 -11.01
CA THR A 209 7.52 -8.44 -10.65
C THR A 209 6.98 -7.30 -9.80
N ILE A 210 7.44 -7.21 -8.56
CA ILE A 210 7.01 -6.17 -7.61
C ILE A 210 8.23 -5.35 -7.20
N GLU A 211 8.15 -4.04 -7.43
CA GLU A 211 9.26 -3.11 -7.19
C GLU A 211 8.80 -1.88 -6.40
N ARG A 212 9.75 -1.26 -5.70
CA ARG A 212 9.52 0.09 -5.18
C ARG A 212 9.60 1.09 -6.32
N GLY A 213 8.54 1.86 -6.52
CA GLY A 213 8.46 2.83 -7.60
C GLY A 213 7.43 3.92 -7.36
N ASP A 214 7.63 5.03 -8.06
CA ASP A 214 6.69 6.15 -8.08
C ASP A 214 5.78 6.01 -9.31
N ALA A 215 4.49 5.88 -9.09
CA ALA A 215 3.47 5.75 -10.13
C ALA A 215 3.46 6.89 -11.18
N ARG A 216 4.06 8.03 -10.84
CA ARG A 216 4.19 9.20 -11.73
C ARG A 216 5.39 9.12 -12.66
N LYS A 217 6.30 8.17 -12.42
CA LYS A 217 7.50 7.90 -13.24
C LYS A 217 8.05 6.51 -12.93
N ILE A 218 7.66 5.53 -13.70
CA ILE A 218 8.12 4.14 -13.55
C ILE A 218 9.31 3.93 -14.49
N GLY A 219 10.52 4.04 -13.94
CA GLY A 219 11.75 4.00 -14.75
C GLY A 219 12.16 2.62 -15.25
N SER A 220 11.63 1.53 -14.67
CA SER A 220 12.04 0.15 -14.99
C SER A 220 11.28 -0.46 -16.16
N ILE A 221 10.23 0.19 -16.68
CA ILE A 221 9.46 -0.27 -17.85
C ILE A 221 9.42 0.78 -18.96
N GLY A 222 9.48 0.30 -20.20
CA GLY A 222 9.52 1.14 -21.39
C GLY A 222 8.16 1.64 -21.86
N ASP A 223 8.16 2.41 -22.95
CA ASP A 223 6.95 2.90 -23.59
C ASP A 223 6.20 1.75 -24.27
N GLY A 224 4.88 1.79 -24.25
CA GLY A 224 4.04 0.78 -24.90
C GLY A 224 4.23 -0.65 -24.35
N PHE A 225 4.58 -0.77 -23.10
CA PHE A 225 4.96 -2.03 -22.46
C PHE A 225 3.79 -2.96 -22.15
N CYS A 226 2.69 -2.43 -21.60
CA CYS A 226 1.63 -3.26 -21.04
C CYS A 226 0.32 -3.21 -21.83
N ASP A 227 -0.43 -4.30 -21.68
CA ASP A 227 -1.76 -4.47 -22.25
C ASP A 227 -2.81 -3.70 -21.47
N ALA A 228 -2.64 -3.72 -20.13
CA ALA A 228 -3.60 -3.12 -19.23
C ALA A 228 -2.97 -2.55 -17.96
N ILE A 229 -3.59 -1.50 -17.47
CA ILE A 229 -3.38 -0.96 -16.12
C ILE A 229 -4.68 -1.20 -15.33
N VAL A 230 -4.56 -1.76 -14.12
CA VAL A 230 -5.68 -1.89 -13.18
C VAL A 230 -5.20 -1.39 -11.83
N SER A 231 -5.73 -0.28 -11.34
CA SER A 231 -5.21 0.38 -10.14
C SER A 231 -6.27 1.12 -9.34
N SER A 232 -5.96 1.44 -8.09
CA SER A 232 -6.76 2.30 -7.22
C SER A 232 -5.87 3.39 -6.63
N PRO A 233 -5.74 4.55 -7.31
CA PRO A 233 -4.96 5.67 -6.81
C PRO A 233 -5.43 6.16 -5.45
N PRO A 234 -4.54 6.69 -4.60
CA PRO A 234 -4.95 7.29 -3.34
C PRO A 234 -5.87 8.49 -3.61
N TYR A 235 -7.02 8.54 -2.92
CA TYR A 235 -7.97 9.64 -3.04
C TYR A 235 -7.45 10.88 -2.32
N LEU A 236 -7.93 12.04 -2.70
CA LEU A 236 -7.61 13.26 -1.96
C LEU A 236 -8.00 13.10 -0.48
N ASN A 237 -7.09 13.42 0.41
CA ASN A 237 -7.22 13.18 1.86
C ASN A 237 -7.38 11.69 2.25
N ALA A 238 -6.78 10.80 1.44
CA ALA A 238 -6.77 9.36 1.69
C ALA A 238 -6.00 8.99 2.97
N ILE A 239 -6.08 7.71 3.29
CA ILE A 239 -5.37 7.13 4.43
C ILE A 239 -3.86 7.23 4.20
N ASP A 240 -3.16 7.84 5.14
CA ASP A 240 -1.71 7.84 5.20
C ASP A 240 -1.22 6.50 5.79
N TYR A 241 -0.96 5.53 4.91
CA TYR A 241 -0.54 4.18 5.30
C TYR A 241 0.76 4.17 6.08
N LEU A 242 1.74 4.99 5.68
CA LEU A 242 3.04 5.09 6.32
C LEU A 242 2.95 5.53 7.79
N ARG A 243 1.85 6.21 8.19
CA ARG A 243 1.60 6.53 9.61
C ARG A 243 1.51 5.28 10.49
N GLY A 244 0.89 4.21 10.04
CA GLY A 244 0.81 2.93 10.76
C GLY A 244 2.01 2.04 10.46
N HIS A 245 2.41 1.98 9.21
CA HIS A 245 3.48 1.08 8.75
C HIS A 245 4.85 1.43 9.31
N LYS A 246 5.12 2.70 9.67
CA LYS A 246 6.39 3.10 10.30
C LYS A 246 6.69 2.31 11.58
N LEU A 247 5.66 1.86 12.34
CA LEU A 247 5.87 1.04 13.52
C LEU A 247 6.51 -0.31 13.18
N SER A 248 6.23 -0.84 12.00
CA SER A 248 6.81 -2.08 11.50
C SER A 248 8.12 -1.82 10.73
N LEU A 249 8.16 -0.78 9.91
CA LEU A 249 9.29 -0.49 9.02
C LEU A 249 10.59 -0.22 9.78
N VAL A 250 10.52 0.35 10.99
CA VAL A 250 11.72 0.55 11.85
C VAL A 250 12.40 -0.76 12.27
N TRP A 251 11.72 -1.90 12.16
CA TRP A 251 12.26 -3.23 12.40
C TRP A 251 12.66 -3.96 11.11
N LEU A 252 12.42 -3.32 9.96
CA LEU A 252 12.71 -3.86 8.63
C LEU A 252 13.79 -3.06 7.89
N GLY A 253 14.64 -2.34 8.61
CA GLY A 253 15.78 -1.65 8.04
C GLY A 253 15.55 -0.16 7.69
N PHE A 254 14.42 0.44 8.08
CA PHE A 254 14.11 1.84 7.78
C PHE A 254 14.24 2.72 9.00
N THR A 255 14.76 3.93 8.81
CA THR A 255 14.79 4.99 9.82
C THR A 255 13.57 5.92 9.70
N ILE A 256 13.21 6.62 10.77
CA ILE A 256 12.11 7.61 10.75
C ILE A 256 12.34 8.73 9.73
N PRO A 257 13.55 9.29 9.57
CA PRO A 257 13.82 10.25 8.48
C PRO A 257 13.58 9.68 7.07
N GLN A 258 14.01 8.44 6.80
CA GLN A 258 13.77 7.79 5.51
C GLN A 258 12.26 7.60 5.24
N ILE A 259 11.50 7.14 6.25
CA ILE A 259 10.04 6.97 6.13
C ILE A 259 9.35 8.32 5.91
N ARG A 260 9.82 9.39 6.57
CA ARG A 260 9.33 10.76 6.35
C ARG A 260 9.61 11.23 4.92
N GLN A 261 10.76 10.93 4.37
CA GLN A 261 11.09 11.21 2.97
C GLN A 261 10.15 10.48 2.01
N LEU A 262 9.93 9.16 2.19
CA LEU A 262 8.98 8.37 1.40
C LEU A 262 7.57 8.97 1.45
N ARG A 263 7.11 9.32 2.66
CA ARG A 263 5.81 9.95 2.84
C ARG A 263 5.68 11.29 2.11
N SER A 264 6.75 12.09 2.05
CA SER A 264 6.74 13.37 1.33
C SER A 264 6.69 13.21 -0.20
N MET A 265 6.96 12.02 -0.72
CA MET A 265 6.86 11.69 -2.14
C MET A 265 5.50 11.06 -2.52
N SER A 266 4.65 10.71 -1.56
CA SER A 266 3.35 10.11 -1.84
C SER A 266 2.46 11.03 -2.69
N VAL A 267 1.58 10.47 -3.52
CA VAL A 267 0.61 11.22 -4.33
C VAL A 267 -0.23 12.12 -3.42
N GLY A 268 -0.33 13.40 -3.76
CA GLY A 268 -1.02 14.42 -2.95
C GLY A 268 -0.23 14.95 -1.74
N ALA A 269 1.07 14.62 -1.61
CA ALA A 269 1.93 15.11 -0.55
C ALA A 269 2.29 16.61 -0.69
N GLU A 270 2.98 17.18 0.31
CA GLU A 270 3.19 18.62 0.43
C GLU A 270 4.27 19.23 -0.48
N ARG A 271 5.04 18.45 -1.25
CA ARG A 271 6.10 19.00 -2.12
C ARG A 271 5.52 19.64 -3.38
N ALA A 272 5.90 20.88 -3.63
CA ALA A 272 5.55 21.61 -4.85
C ALA A 272 6.31 21.06 -6.07
N THR A 273 5.59 20.84 -7.16
CA THR A 273 6.15 20.51 -8.49
C THR A 273 5.55 21.48 -9.50
N THR A 274 6.34 21.93 -10.47
CA THR A 274 5.91 22.86 -11.52
C THR A 274 5.29 22.11 -12.69
N GLU A 275 4.06 22.46 -13.02
CA GLU A 275 3.37 22.11 -14.27
C GLU A 275 2.80 23.38 -14.89
N SER A 276 2.43 23.36 -16.19
CA SER A 276 1.83 24.54 -16.81
C SER A 276 0.49 24.88 -16.13
N ALA A 277 0.27 26.15 -15.84
CA ALA A 277 -0.94 26.65 -15.17
C ALA A 277 -2.23 26.25 -15.91
N GLU A 278 -2.19 26.19 -17.24
CA GLU A 278 -3.33 25.78 -18.07
C GLU A 278 -3.74 24.31 -17.82
N LYS A 279 -2.76 23.39 -17.82
CA LYS A 279 -3.04 21.97 -17.57
C LYS A 279 -3.58 21.74 -16.17
N VAL A 280 -2.97 22.39 -15.18
CA VAL A 280 -3.45 22.33 -13.79
C VAL A 280 -4.90 22.85 -13.69
N SER A 281 -5.23 23.97 -14.38
CA SER A 281 -6.57 24.54 -14.39
C SER A 281 -7.63 23.58 -14.95
N LYS A 282 -7.34 22.86 -16.05
CA LYS A 282 -8.25 21.86 -16.62
C LYS A 282 -8.52 20.71 -15.67
N VAL A 283 -7.49 20.18 -14.99
CA VAL A 283 -7.68 19.12 -13.98
C VAL A 283 -8.45 19.65 -12.77
N LEU A 284 -8.13 20.88 -12.32
CA LEU A 284 -8.81 21.53 -11.19
C LEU A 284 -10.31 21.70 -11.43
N ALA A 285 -10.74 22.02 -12.65
CA ALA A 285 -12.15 22.13 -13.01
C ALA A 285 -12.94 20.83 -12.76
N GLY A 286 -12.28 19.67 -12.82
CA GLY A 286 -12.89 18.37 -12.54
C GLY A 286 -13.28 18.17 -11.08
N PHE A 287 -12.66 18.85 -10.12
CA PHE A 287 -12.99 18.68 -8.69
C PHE A 287 -14.33 19.32 -8.27
N GLY A 288 -14.97 20.10 -9.14
CA GLY A 288 -16.18 20.87 -8.84
C GLY A 288 -15.89 22.20 -8.15
N ASP A 289 -16.91 22.77 -7.50
CA ASP A 289 -16.75 24.06 -6.82
C ASP A 289 -15.98 23.94 -5.50
N ILE A 290 -14.73 24.36 -5.54
CA ILE A 290 -13.82 24.42 -4.38
C ILE A 290 -13.61 25.85 -3.86
N SER A 291 -14.43 26.83 -4.30
CA SER A 291 -14.26 28.25 -3.95
C SER A 291 -14.31 28.51 -2.45
N ASN A 292 -15.14 27.77 -1.72
CA ASN A 292 -15.35 27.88 -0.28
C ASN A 292 -14.26 27.20 0.57
N LEU A 293 -13.26 26.56 -0.04
CA LEU A 293 -12.14 25.96 0.69
C LEU A 293 -11.07 27.00 1.05
N ALA A 294 -10.46 26.84 2.22
CA ALA A 294 -9.36 27.69 2.66
C ALA A 294 -8.13 27.54 1.74
N PRO A 295 -7.22 28.55 1.67
CA PRO A 295 -6.05 28.55 0.79
C PRO A 295 -5.19 27.28 0.92
N ARG A 296 -5.01 26.76 2.14
CA ARG A 296 -4.26 25.53 2.40
C ARG A 296 -4.86 24.30 1.71
N GLN A 297 -6.20 24.17 1.74
CA GLN A 297 -6.87 23.06 1.06
C GLN A 297 -6.83 23.20 -0.46
N LYS A 298 -7.00 24.43 -0.99
CA LYS A 298 -6.85 24.71 -2.42
C LYS A 298 -5.45 24.34 -2.91
N ALA A 299 -4.41 24.71 -2.17
CA ALA A 299 -3.04 24.35 -2.48
C ALA A 299 -2.81 22.82 -2.45
N MET A 300 -3.45 22.09 -1.53
CA MET A 300 -3.40 20.62 -1.49
C MET A 300 -4.07 20.01 -2.73
N ILE A 301 -5.24 20.51 -3.12
CA ILE A 301 -5.96 20.06 -4.32
C ILE A 301 -5.14 20.35 -5.59
N SER A 302 -4.50 21.51 -5.68
CA SER A 302 -3.66 21.87 -6.83
C SER A 302 -2.46 20.90 -6.98
N ARG A 303 -1.80 20.52 -5.87
CA ARG A 303 -0.73 19.51 -5.90
C ARG A 303 -1.26 18.14 -6.35
N TYR A 304 -2.42 17.75 -5.84
CA TYR A 304 -3.05 16.49 -6.21
C TYR A 304 -3.45 16.47 -7.70
N ALA A 305 -3.92 17.61 -8.24
CA ALA A 305 -4.20 17.77 -9.68
C ALA A 305 -2.95 17.52 -10.54
N ILE A 306 -1.81 18.06 -10.13
CA ILE A 306 -0.51 17.83 -10.79
C ILE A 306 -0.14 16.34 -10.74
N ASP A 307 -0.30 15.72 -9.58
CA ASP A 307 0.02 14.31 -9.42
C ASP A 307 -0.88 13.41 -10.28
N LEU A 308 -2.20 13.69 -10.36
CA LEU A 308 -3.13 12.98 -11.24
C LEU A 308 -2.72 13.11 -12.71
N HIS A 309 -2.32 14.31 -13.15
CA HIS A 309 -1.88 14.50 -14.54
C HIS A 309 -0.59 13.71 -14.83
N ARG A 310 0.40 13.72 -13.93
CA ARG A 310 1.64 12.96 -14.09
C ARG A 310 1.40 11.45 -14.10
N LEU A 311 0.55 10.97 -13.22
CA LEU A 311 0.12 9.58 -13.18
C LEU A 311 -0.55 9.16 -14.50
N SER A 312 -1.42 10.02 -15.03
CA SER A 312 -2.10 9.77 -16.31
C SER A 312 -1.14 9.79 -17.50
N LYS A 313 -0.15 10.68 -17.50
CA LYS A 313 0.92 10.70 -18.53
C LYS A 313 1.77 9.44 -18.49
N GLU A 314 2.12 8.98 -17.28
CA GLU A 314 2.90 7.75 -17.16
C GLU A 314 2.07 6.53 -17.58
N ALA A 315 0.77 6.50 -17.25
CA ALA A 315 -0.13 5.46 -17.72
C ALA A 315 -0.24 5.43 -19.25
N GLU A 316 -0.40 6.61 -19.88
CA GLU A 316 -0.40 6.72 -21.34
C GLU A 316 0.91 6.21 -21.95
N ARG A 317 2.07 6.60 -21.39
CA ARG A 317 3.39 6.18 -21.87
C ARG A 317 3.57 4.67 -21.86
N ILE A 318 3.22 4.00 -20.74
CA ILE A 318 3.47 2.56 -20.57
C ILE A 318 2.43 1.66 -21.25
N LEU A 319 1.22 2.16 -21.54
CA LEU A 319 0.22 1.42 -22.30
C LEU A 319 0.63 1.30 -23.76
N ARG A 320 0.47 0.11 -24.33
CA ARG A 320 0.56 -0.10 -25.78
C ARG A 320 -0.63 0.56 -26.49
N PRO A 321 -0.55 0.81 -27.80
CA PRO A 321 -1.72 1.21 -28.59
C PRO A 321 -2.92 0.27 -28.36
N ASN A 322 -4.11 0.82 -28.16
CA ASN A 322 -5.34 0.11 -27.78
C ASN A 322 -5.31 -0.55 -26.38
N GLY A 323 -4.24 -0.40 -25.61
CA GLY A 323 -4.19 -0.83 -24.21
C GLY A 323 -5.19 -0.07 -23.35
N THR A 324 -5.63 -0.68 -22.25
CA THR A 324 -6.69 -0.11 -21.38
C THR A 324 -6.19 0.20 -19.97
N ALA A 325 -6.74 1.25 -19.37
CA ALA A 325 -6.52 1.56 -17.95
C ALA A 325 -7.85 1.57 -17.20
N LEU A 326 -7.94 0.79 -16.13
CA LEU A 326 -9.07 0.80 -15.20
C LEU A 326 -8.62 1.39 -13.86
N TYR A 327 -9.29 2.46 -13.45
CA TYR A 327 -9.07 3.09 -12.15
C TYR A 327 -10.30 3.00 -11.26
N VAL A 328 -10.10 2.59 -10.00
CA VAL A 328 -11.11 2.66 -8.96
C VAL A 328 -10.83 3.86 -8.10
N MET A 329 -11.78 4.81 -8.08
CA MET A 329 -11.62 6.10 -7.43
C MET A 329 -12.78 6.37 -6.47
N GLY A 330 -12.48 6.94 -5.31
CA GLY A 330 -13.48 7.47 -4.40
C GLY A 330 -13.47 9.00 -4.39
N ASN A 331 -14.65 9.61 -4.26
CA ASN A 331 -14.76 11.04 -4.07
C ASN A 331 -14.57 11.43 -2.61
N SER A 332 -14.17 12.65 -2.35
CA SER A 332 -13.80 13.14 -1.02
C SER A 332 -14.77 14.24 -0.55
N CYS A 333 -14.81 14.45 0.75
CA CYS A 333 -15.45 15.59 1.36
C CYS A 333 -14.45 16.30 2.27
N LEU A 334 -14.16 17.57 1.95
CA LEU A 334 -13.27 18.41 2.73
C LEU A 334 -14.07 19.52 3.40
N LYS A 335 -14.17 19.52 4.72
CA LYS A 335 -14.94 20.54 5.48
C LYS A 335 -16.33 20.82 4.86
N SER A 336 -17.06 19.75 4.58
CA SER A 336 -18.41 19.77 3.95
C SER A 336 -18.44 20.17 2.47
N VAL A 337 -17.32 20.44 1.83
CA VAL A 337 -17.24 20.65 0.37
C VAL A 337 -17.00 19.31 -0.30
N TYR A 338 -17.88 18.96 -1.24
CA TYR A 338 -17.72 17.77 -2.06
C TYR A 338 -16.61 17.99 -3.09
N VAL A 339 -15.73 17.01 -3.25
CA VAL A 339 -14.58 17.04 -4.17
C VAL A 339 -14.66 15.80 -5.07
N ASP A 340 -14.94 16.02 -6.36
CA ASP A 340 -15.07 14.95 -7.36
C ASP A 340 -13.70 14.54 -7.91
N ASN A 341 -13.04 13.63 -7.19
CA ASN A 341 -11.75 13.09 -7.61
C ASN A 341 -11.83 12.30 -8.92
N ALA A 342 -12.99 11.66 -9.18
CA ALA A 342 -13.16 10.85 -10.39
C ALA A 342 -13.22 11.72 -11.65
N SER A 343 -13.94 12.86 -11.62
CA SER A 343 -13.97 13.80 -12.74
C SER A 343 -12.62 14.48 -12.94
N ALA A 344 -11.89 14.79 -11.86
CA ALA A 344 -10.54 15.33 -11.97
C ALA A 344 -9.54 14.32 -12.60
N LEU A 345 -9.63 13.03 -12.24
CA LEU A 345 -8.83 11.99 -12.89
C LEU A 345 -9.23 11.82 -14.37
N THR A 346 -10.52 11.92 -14.71
CA THR A 346 -10.96 11.88 -16.10
C THR A 346 -10.32 13.01 -16.91
N ASN A 347 -10.41 14.25 -16.41
CA ASN A 347 -9.77 15.40 -17.09
C ASN A 347 -8.24 15.21 -17.23
N ALA A 348 -7.59 14.65 -16.20
CA ALA A 348 -6.16 14.38 -16.24
C ALA A 348 -5.78 13.31 -17.27
N ALA A 349 -6.57 12.25 -17.38
CA ALA A 349 -6.37 11.16 -18.32
C ALA A 349 -6.58 11.60 -19.77
N GLU A 350 -7.64 12.37 -20.05
CA GLU A 350 -7.90 12.93 -21.36
C GLU A 350 -6.82 13.93 -21.81
N LEU A 351 -6.33 14.76 -20.88
CA LEU A 351 -5.19 15.65 -21.15
C LEU A 351 -3.89 14.90 -21.42
N ALA A 352 -3.76 13.69 -20.93
CA ALA A 352 -2.61 12.82 -21.19
C ALA A 352 -2.72 12.05 -22.52
N GLY A 353 -3.89 12.05 -23.18
CA GLY A 353 -4.12 11.35 -24.45
C GLY A 353 -4.89 10.03 -24.31
N LEU A 354 -5.47 9.76 -23.14
CA LEU A 354 -6.34 8.61 -22.92
C LEU A 354 -7.81 8.97 -23.22
N THR A 355 -8.56 8.06 -23.83
CA THR A 355 -10.00 8.25 -24.09
C THR A 355 -10.84 7.51 -23.07
N LEU A 356 -11.81 8.18 -22.46
CA LEU A 356 -12.76 7.57 -21.52
C LEU A 356 -13.70 6.62 -22.29
N LEU A 357 -13.68 5.32 -21.95
CA LEU A 357 -14.57 4.30 -22.48
C LEU A 357 -15.84 4.12 -21.63
N GLY A 358 -15.75 4.35 -20.34
CA GLY A 358 -16.86 4.15 -19.44
C GLY A 358 -16.63 4.64 -18.02
N ARG A 359 -17.72 5.01 -17.37
CA ARG A 359 -17.79 5.40 -15.96
C ARG A 359 -18.96 4.68 -15.31
N SER A 360 -18.71 3.97 -14.24
CA SER A 360 -19.76 3.31 -13.46
C SER A 360 -19.58 3.56 -11.96
N GLU A 361 -20.70 3.50 -11.22
CA GLU A 361 -20.69 3.66 -9.78
C GLU A 361 -21.01 2.35 -9.10
N ARG A 362 -20.34 2.11 -7.97
CA ARG A 362 -20.55 0.94 -7.13
C ARG A 362 -20.73 1.38 -5.67
N GLU A 363 -21.71 0.80 -4.99
CA GLU A 363 -21.84 1.00 -3.55
C GLU A 363 -20.81 0.17 -2.76
N ILE A 364 -20.17 0.83 -1.78
CA ILE A 364 -19.26 0.17 -0.85
C ILE A 364 -20.10 -0.53 0.21
N PRO A 365 -19.98 -1.86 0.38
CA PRO A 365 -20.69 -2.60 1.43
C PRO A 365 -20.44 -2.00 2.82
N LEU A 366 -21.45 -1.98 3.69
CA LEU A 366 -21.38 -1.35 5.03
C LEU A 366 -20.18 -1.81 5.84
N GLY A 367 -19.85 -3.11 5.80
CA GLY A 367 -18.69 -3.70 6.52
C GLY A 367 -17.32 -3.33 5.95
N SER A 368 -17.27 -2.73 4.75
CA SER A 368 -16.04 -2.35 4.05
C SER A 368 -15.80 -0.83 4.04
N ARG A 369 -16.65 -0.04 4.68
CA ARG A 369 -16.53 1.42 4.74
C ARG A 369 -15.50 1.84 5.78
N TYR A 370 -14.40 2.40 5.35
CA TYR A 370 -13.22 2.69 6.19
C TYR A 370 -13.29 4.00 6.98
N LEU A 371 -14.24 4.88 6.75
CA LEU A 371 -14.33 6.14 7.47
C LEU A 371 -15.22 6.02 8.70
N PRO A 372 -14.72 6.40 9.92
CA PRO A 372 -15.51 6.33 11.14
C PRO A 372 -16.72 7.26 11.07
N THR A 373 -17.82 6.84 11.70
CA THR A 373 -18.97 7.70 11.94
C THR A 373 -18.64 8.73 13.03
N PRO A 374 -18.64 10.03 12.77
CA PRO A 374 -18.78 10.99 13.85
C PRO A 374 -20.13 10.77 14.52
N LYS A 375 -20.16 10.82 15.84
CA LYS A 375 -21.43 10.81 16.61
C LYS A 375 -22.14 12.15 16.35
N GLY A 376 -23.22 12.14 15.58
CA GLY A 376 -24.03 13.34 15.30
C GLY A 376 -24.84 13.22 14.00
N ASN A 377 -26.06 13.73 13.98
CA ASN A 377 -27.05 13.51 12.90
C ASN A 377 -26.67 14.01 11.50
N ASN A 378 -25.62 14.82 11.31
CA ASN A 378 -25.20 15.35 10.00
C ASN A 378 -23.96 14.69 9.41
N ALA A 379 -23.32 13.75 10.09
CA ALA A 379 -22.07 13.13 9.65
C ALA A 379 -22.25 11.99 8.64
N LEU A 380 -23.47 11.52 8.43
CA LEU A 380 -23.79 10.43 7.49
C LEU A 380 -23.68 10.86 6.02
N ALA A 381 -23.86 12.14 5.72
CA ALA A 381 -23.77 12.69 4.36
C ALA A 381 -22.32 12.81 3.84
N SER A 382 -21.33 12.89 4.74
CA SER A 382 -19.92 13.17 4.41
C SER A 382 -19.07 11.94 4.16
N ARG A 383 -19.65 10.73 4.08
CA ARG A 383 -18.90 9.48 3.90
C ARG A 383 -18.89 9.03 2.47
N MET A 384 -17.74 8.52 2.05
CA MET A 384 -17.63 7.78 0.82
C MET A 384 -18.49 6.51 0.89
N ARG A 385 -19.60 6.51 0.17
CA ARG A 385 -20.52 5.36 0.06
C ARG A 385 -20.34 4.62 -1.23
N LYS A 386 -19.79 5.28 -2.23
CA LYS A 386 -19.63 4.78 -3.59
C LYS A 386 -18.18 4.86 -4.04
N GLU A 387 -17.78 3.86 -4.79
CA GLU A 387 -16.56 3.86 -5.59
C GLU A 387 -16.96 4.10 -7.05
N ILE A 388 -16.14 4.82 -7.78
CA ILE A 388 -16.32 5.09 -9.21
C ILE A 388 -15.25 4.30 -9.94
N VAL A 389 -15.69 3.50 -10.89
CA VAL A 389 -14.82 2.75 -11.80
C VAL A 389 -14.76 3.52 -13.11
N LEU A 390 -13.55 3.92 -13.48
CA LEU A 390 -13.24 4.65 -14.72
C LEU A 390 -12.43 3.73 -15.63
N LYS A 391 -12.86 3.57 -16.87
CA LYS A 391 -12.14 2.80 -17.88
C LYS A 391 -11.71 3.70 -19.02
N PHE A 392 -10.43 3.67 -19.33
CA PHE A 392 -9.81 4.44 -20.41
C PHE A 392 -9.13 3.52 -21.41
N GLN A 393 -8.86 4.06 -22.60
CA GLN A 393 -8.08 3.41 -23.64
C GLN A 393 -7.05 4.39 -24.21
N LYS A 394 -5.85 3.90 -24.50
CA LYS A 394 -4.88 4.61 -25.34
C LYS A 394 -5.28 4.44 -26.80
N VAL A 395 -5.50 5.57 -27.48
CA VAL A 395 -5.78 5.57 -28.93
C VAL A 395 -4.53 5.12 -29.69
N ALA A 396 -4.73 4.45 -30.84
CA ALA A 396 -3.65 3.93 -31.68
C ALA A 396 -2.80 5.05 -32.30
#